data_767509b449b5265367ecc1a5349ded6f
#
_entry.id   767509b449b5265367ecc1a5349ded6f
#
_cell.length_a   1.000
_cell.length_b   1.000
_cell.length_c   1.000
_cell.angle_alpha   90.00
_cell.angle_beta   90.00
_cell.angle_gamma   90.00
#
_symmetry.space_group_name_H-M   'P 1'
#
loop_
_entity.id
_entity.type
_entity.pdbx_description
1 polymer ?
#
loop_
_entity_poly.entity_id
_entity_poly.type
_entity_poly.pdbx_seq_one_letter_code
_entity_poly.pdbx_strand_id
1 'polypeptide(L)'
;SFEKLIDGNTKALYLETIGNPGFNIADFDKVSTLAQKYDLPLIVDNTFGAAGYLFRPLEHGAHVVVQSATKWIGGHGTSIGGVIVDGGNYNWGNGKYPQFTEPSEGYHGLVFSDVFGIGGPFGNIQYIIRARVEGLRDFGPSQSPFNSFLFIQGIETLSLRVQRHVDNALELAKWLEKHSQVAKVNYPGLESSPHHALAKKYLKNGFGAVLTFEVKGDKENAGRFINNLKLVSHLANVGDAKTLIIQPSATTHQQLSDEEQLSAGVLPNQLRVAVGIEHIDDIKADFEVAFAKIAELEPELA
;
A
#
# COMPACT_ATOMS: atom_id res chain seq x y z
N SER A 1 15.16 10.25 9.97
CA SER A 1 15.99 9.04 9.72
C SER A 1 15.63 7.99 10.74
N PHE A 2 15.28 6.77 10.33
CA PHE A 2 14.98 5.64 11.23
C PHE A 2 16.08 5.40 12.27
N GLU A 3 17.34 5.52 11.86
CA GLU A 3 18.49 5.25 12.73
C GLU A 3 18.49 6.03 14.05
N LYS A 4 18.00 7.27 14.02
CA LYS A 4 17.92 8.12 15.22
C LYS A 4 16.83 7.67 16.22
N LEU A 5 15.92 6.83 15.76
CA LEU A 5 14.78 6.34 16.56
C LEU A 5 15.00 4.91 17.06
N ILE A 6 16.07 4.24 16.61
CA ILE A 6 16.39 2.88 17.03
C ILE A 6 16.99 2.93 18.44
N ASP A 7 16.41 2.16 19.34
CA ASP A 7 16.84 1.98 20.73
C ASP A 7 16.79 0.50 21.15
N GLY A 8 17.05 0.21 22.43
CA GLY A 8 17.00 -1.14 22.99
C GLY A 8 15.61 -1.81 22.96
N ASN A 9 14.55 -1.04 22.78
CA ASN A 9 13.17 -1.52 22.74
C ASN A 9 12.69 -1.77 21.29
N THR A 10 13.44 -1.31 20.31
CA THR A 10 13.09 -1.49 18.88
C THR A 10 13.08 -2.96 18.51
N LYS A 11 11.97 -3.46 17.99
CA LYS A 11 11.78 -4.88 17.63
C LYS A 11 11.77 -5.15 16.14
N ALA A 12 11.44 -4.18 15.31
CA ALA A 12 11.41 -4.33 13.86
C ALA A 12 11.52 -2.98 13.16
N LEU A 13 11.93 -3.00 11.91
CA LEU A 13 11.68 -1.91 10.96
C LEU A 13 10.49 -2.32 10.09
N TYR A 14 9.50 -1.42 10.01
CA TYR A 14 8.29 -1.63 9.22
C TYR A 14 8.11 -0.50 8.23
N LEU A 15 7.82 -0.82 6.97
CA LEU A 15 7.53 0.16 5.94
C LEU A 15 6.58 -0.40 4.87
N GLU A 16 5.98 0.50 4.11
CA GLU A 16 5.19 0.17 2.92
C GLU A 16 6.06 0.27 1.66
N THR A 17 5.76 -0.53 0.65
CA THR A 17 6.41 -0.46 -0.66
C THR A 17 6.21 0.89 -1.32
N ILE A 18 4.99 1.37 -1.33
CA ILE A 18 4.59 2.72 -1.72
C ILE A 18 3.75 3.25 -0.57
N GLY A 19 4.21 4.31 0.07
CA GLY A 19 3.54 4.88 1.24
C GLY A 19 2.19 5.50 0.87
N ASN A 20 1.20 5.39 1.74
CA ASN A 20 -0.11 5.99 1.58
C ASN A 20 -0.38 6.89 2.81
N PRO A 21 -0.75 8.17 2.64
CA PRO A 21 -1.20 8.84 1.42
C PRO A 21 -0.12 9.55 0.59
N GLY A 22 1.13 9.58 1.05
CA GLY A 22 2.19 10.41 0.46
C GLY A 22 2.85 9.84 -0.79
N PHE A 23 2.63 8.57 -1.14
CA PHE A 23 3.26 7.83 -2.26
C PHE A 23 4.79 7.91 -2.29
N ASN A 24 5.39 8.08 -1.12
CA ASN A 24 6.83 8.05 -0.95
C ASN A 24 7.37 6.64 -1.18
N ILE A 25 8.55 6.57 -1.79
CA ILE A 25 9.29 5.33 -1.98
C ILE A 25 10.49 5.35 -1.06
N ALA A 26 10.64 4.34 -0.22
CA ALA A 26 11.80 4.18 0.63
C ALA A 26 13.03 3.71 -0.18
N ASP A 27 14.22 4.10 0.27
CA ASP A 27 15.47 3.49 -0.25
C ASP A 27 15.67 2.14 0.46
N PHE A 28 15.17 1.06 -0.16
CA PHE A 28 15.17 -0.28 0.42
C PHE A 28 16.57 -0.78 0.74
N ASP A 29 17.57 -0.46 -0.08
CA ASP A 29 18.95 -0.88 0.17
C ASP A 29 19.50 -0.25 1.45
N LYS A 30 19.20 1.05 1.69
CA LYS A 30 19.60 1.72 2.93
C LYS A 30 18.85 1.19 4.14
N VAL A 31 17.56 0.91 4.02
CA VAL A 31 16.77 0.39 5.14
C VAL A 31 17.17 -1.05 5.46
N SER A 32 17.43 -1.89 4.45
CA SER A 32 17.94 -3.24 4.63
C SER A 32 19.32 -3.23 5.33
N THR A 33 20.24 -2.37 4.88
CA THR A 33 21.54 -2.19 5.54
C THR A 33 21.38 -1.77 7.01
N LEU A 34 20.43 -0.89 7.29
CA LEU A 34 20.15 -0.46 8.65
C LEU A 34 19.57 -1.60 9.50
N ALA A 35 18.65 -2.38 8.95
CA ALA A 35 18.09 -3.56 9.60
C ALA A 35 19.17 -4.57 9.98
N GLN A 36 20.09 -4.86 9.06
CA GLN A 36 21.24 -5.73 9.31
C GLN A 36 22.18 -5.17 10.38
N LYS A 37 22.51 -3.86 10.33
CA LYS A 37 23.39 -3.21 11.29
C LYS A 37 22.90 -3.36 12.74
N TYR A 38 21.60 -3.27 12.95
CA TYR A 38 20.98 -3.35 14.27
C TYR A 38 20.39 -4.73 14.59
N ASP A 39 20.60 -5.70 13.71
CA ASP A 39 20.04 -7.06 13.82
C ASP A 39 18.53 -6.99 14.14
N LEU A 40 17.79 -6.29 13.28
CA LEU A 40 16.34 -6.13 13.34
C LEU A 40 15.70 -6.74 12.08
N PRO A 41 14.52 -7.38 12.19
CA PRO A 41 13.81 -7.82 11.02
C PRO A 41 13.23 -6.61 10.26
N LEU A 42 13.34 -6.67 8.94
CA LEU A 42 12.66 -5.75 8.04
C LEU A 42 11.35 -6.38 7.59
N ILE A 43 10.25 -5.75 7.94
CA ILE A 43 8.89 -6.15 7.57
C ILE A 43 8.36 -5.14 6.56
N VAL A 44 7.84 -5.62 5.44
CA VAL A 44 7.33 -4.74 4.37
C VAL A 44 5.87 -5.07 4.08
N ASP A 45 5.02 -4.06 4.21
CA ASP A 45 3.68 -4.11 3.63
C ASP A 45 3.78 -3.90 2.12
N ASN A 46 3.57 -4.97 1.39
CA ASN A 46 3.66 -4.99 -0.07
C ASN A 46 2.29 -4.92 -0.75
N THR A 47 1.29 -4.40 -0.06
CA THR A 47 -0.06 -4.26 -0.63
C THR A 47 0.00 -3.50 -1.95
N PHE A 48 0.69 -2.35 -2.00
CA PHE A 48 0.86 -1.55 -3.22
C PHE A 48 1.87 -2.15 -4.22
N GLY A 49 2.63 -3.16 -3.82
CA GLY A 49 3.49 -3.94 -4.72
C GLY A 49 2.74 -4.99 -5.52
N ALA A 50 1.41 -5.10 -5.34
CA ALA A 50 0.49 -5.95 -6.09
C ALA A 50 0.99 -7.40 -6.23
N ALA A 51 1.08 -8.11 -5.10
CA ALA A 51 1.52 -9.51 -5.01
C ALA A 51 2.90 -9.79 -5.62
N GLY A 52 3.77 -8.79 -5.65
CA GLY A 52 5.11 -8.90 -6.24
C GLY A 52 5.19 -8.57 -7.73
N TYR A 53 4.09 -8.17 -8.35
CA TYR A 53 4.09 -7.75 -9.75
C TYR A 53 4.89 -6.47 -9.97
N LEU A 54 4.74 -5.49 -9.06
CA LEU A 54 5.47 -4.22 -9.10
C LEU A 54 6.77 -4.26 -8.28
N PHE A 55 6.76 -4.96 -7.15
CA PHE A 55 7.92 -5.00 -6.26
C PHE A 55 7.96 -6.29 -5.43
N ARG A 56 9.15 -6.86 -5.26
CA ARG A 56 9.40 -8.08 -4.49
C ARG A 56 10.33 -7.81 -3.31
N PRO A 57 9.80 -7.46 -2.13
CA PRO A 57 10.62 -7.00 -1.00
C PRO A 57 11.68 -8.00 -0.52
N LEU A 58 11.42 -9.31 -0.63
CA LEU A 58 12.40 -10.34 -0.23
C LEU A 58 13.68 -10.27 -1.05
N GLU A 59 13.62 -9.83 -2.31
CA GLU A 59 14.79 -9.62 -3.17
C GLU A 59 15.59 -8.37 -2.75
N HIS A 60 15.05 -7.54 -1.84
CA HIS A 60 15.63 -6.30 -1.34
C HIS A 60 15.83 -6.30 0.18
N GLY A 61 16.03 -7.48 0.76
CA GLY A 61 16.42 -7.65 2.15
C GLY A 61 15.28 -7.61 3.17
N ALA A 62 14.04 -7.66 2.74
CA ALA A 62 12.93 -7.90 3.66
C ALA A 62 13.00 -9.33 4.24
N HIS A 63 12.54 -9.47 5.47
CA HIS A 63 12.47 -10.76 6.15
C HIS A 63 11.05 -11.30 6.19
N VAL A 64 10.07 -10.39 6.32
CA VAL A 64 8.64 -10.72 6.28
C VAL A 64 7.94 -9.76 5.35
N VAL A 65 7.04 -10.28 4.54
CA VAL A 65 6.16 -9.49 3.69
C VAL A 65 4.72 -9.72 4.12
N VAL A 66 4.00 -8.63 4.34
CA VAL A 66 2.56 -8.66 4.59
C VAL A 66 1.85 -7.94 3.45
N GLN A 67 0.64 -8.34 3.14
CA GLN A 67 -0.16 -7.62 2.15
C GLN A 67 -1.65 -7.92 2.31
N SER A 68 -2.46 -6.92 2.06
CA SER A 68 -3.90 -7.06 1.99
C SER A 68 -4.30 -7.75 0.68
N ALA A 69 -4.80 -8.98 0.78
CA ALA A 69 -5.38 -9.68 -0.36
C ALA A 69 -6.68 -9.01 -0.84
N THR A 70 -7.33 -8.24 0.03
CA THR A 70 -8.51 -7.41 -0.24
C THR A 70 -8.32 -6.50 -1.45
N LYS A 71 -7.08 -6.04 -1.69
CA LYS A 71 -6.74 -5.02 -2.69
C LYS A 71 -6.47 -5.66 -4.07
N TRP A 72 -5.30 -5.51 -4.63
CA TRP A 72 -4.99 -6.00 -5.99
C TRP A 72 -5.09 -7.51 -6.17
N ILE A 73 -4.87 -8.32 -5.11
CA ILE A 73 -5.00 -9.78 -5.21
C ILE A 73 -6.44 -10.16 -5.56
N GLY A 74 -7.42 -9.71 -4.79
CA GLY A 74 -8.84 -9.89 -5.09
C GLY A 74 -9.28 -9.05 -6.29
N GLY A 75 -8.93 -7.78 -6.28
CA GLY A 75 -9.09 -6.87 -7.41
C GLY A 75 -10.52 -6.41 -7.73
N HIS A 76 -11.50 -6.73 -6.87
CA HIS A 76 -12.91 -6.46 -7.15
C HIS A 76 -13.68 -5.88 -5.94
N GLY A 77 -13.02 -5.64 -4.82
CA GLY A 77 -13.67 -5.10 -3.61
C GLY A 77 -14.70 -6.04 -2.97
N THR A 78 -14.67 -7.33 -3.29
CA THR A 78 -15.69 -8.31 -2.90
C THR A 78 -15.32 -9.17 -1.70
N SER A 79 -14.05 -9.14 -1.27
CA SER A 79 -13.54 -10.04 -0.23
C SER A 79 -12.48 -9.39 0.62
N ILE A 80 -12.46 -9.73 1.90
CA ILE A 80 -11.43 -9.29 2.86
C ILE A 80 -10.52 -10.47 3.16
N GLY A 81 -9.21 -10.25 3.11
CA GLY A 81 -8.20 -11.22 3.46
C GLY A 81 -6.79 -10.64 3.44
N GLY A 82 -5.84 -11.43 3.88
CA GLY A 82 -4.43 -11.06 3.96
C GLY A 82 -3.50 -12.22 3.68
N VAL A 83 -2.25 -11.87 3.38
CA VAL A 83 -1.17 -12.83 3.16
C VAL A 83 0.03 -12.40 3.97
N ILE A 84 0.67 -13.35 4.65
CA ILE A 84 1.97 -13.19 5.30
C ILE A 84 2.94 -14.15 4.60
N VAL A 85 4.07 -13.63 4.17
CA VAL A 85 5.18 -14.41 3.57
C VAL A 85 6.39 -14.27 4.46
N ASP A 86 6.84 -15.39 5.02
CA ASP A 86 8.09 -15.49 5.76
C ASP A 86 9.21 -15.81 4.78
N GLY A 87 10.25 -14.97 4.73
CA GLY A 87 11.42 -15.19 3.89
C GLY A 87 12.33 -16.31 4.39
N GLY A 88 12.16 -16.78 5.63
CA GLY A 88 13.01 -17.79 6.24
C GLY A 88 14.49 -17.36 6.42
N ASN A 89 14.76 -16.07 6.32
CA ASN A 89 16.10 -15.49 6.25
C ASN A 89 16.50 -14.65 7.48
N TYR A 90 15.64 -14.58 8.52
CA TYR A 90 15.96 -13.88 9.76
C TYR A 90 16.14 -14.84 10.93
N ASN A 91 17.11 -14.58 11.80
CA ASN A 91 17.34 -15.35 13.02
C ASN A 91 16.49 -14.84 14.18
N TRP A 92 15.28 -15.37 14.34
CA TRP A 92 14.40 -15.03 15.48
C TRP A 92 14.92 -15.57 16.81
N GLY A 93 15.88 -16.50 16.78
CA GLY A 93 16.56 -17.07 17.95
C GLY A 93 17.72 -16.23 18.49
N ASN A 94 17.85 -14.94 18.09
CA ASN A 94 18.97 -14.06 18.47
C ASN A 94 18.89 -13.48 19.88
N GLY A 95 17.95 -13.91 20.70
CA GLY A 95 17.73 -13.45 22.08
C GLY A 95 16.88 -12.18 22.25
N LYS A 96 16.51 -11.51 21.16
CA LYS A 96 15.64 -10.31 21.22
C LYS A 96 14.15 -10.64 21.27
N TYR A 97 13.80 -11.89 20.99
CA TYR A 97 12.42 -12.36 20.81
C TYR A 97 12.16 -13.58 21.70
N PRO A 98 11.92 -13.37 23.03
CA PRO A 98 11.72 -14.46 23.99
C PRO A 98 10.61 -15.42 23.57
N GLN A 99 9.60 -14.93 22.86
CA GLN A 99 8.52 -15.77 22.32
C GLN A 99 9.00 -16.88 21.37
N PHE A 100 10.22 -16.84 20.84
CA PHE A 100 10.78 -17.91 20.02
C PHE A 100 11.83 -18.76 20.78
N THR A 101 12.45 -18.20 21.82
CA THR A 101 13.59 -18.82 22.53
C THR A 101 13.23 -19.36 23.91
N GLU A 102 12.06 -19.01 24.43
CA GLU A 102 11.54 -19.53 25.70
C GLU A 102 10.53 -20.66 25.46
N PRO A 103 10.38 -21.59 26.44
CA PRO A 103 9.38 -22.63 26.37
C PRO A 103 7.97 -22.09 26.23
N SER A 104 7.21 -22.56 25.24
CA SER A 104 5.81 -22.20 25.06
C SER A 104 4.92 -23.10 25.90
N GLU A 105 4.20 -22.55 26.87
CA GLU A 105 3.30 -23.29 27.74
C GLU A 105 2.14 -23.95 26.94
N GLY A 106 1.60 -23.24 25.95
CA GLY A 106 0.52 -23.74 25.08
C GLY A 106 0.94 -24.92 24.19
N TYR A 107 2.25 -25.20 24.09
CA TYR A 107 2.83 -26.28 23.30
C TYR A 107 3.74 -27.18 24.15
N HIS A 108 3.36 -27.43 25.40
CA HIS A 108 4.06 -28.38 26.29
C HIS A 108 5.54 -28.08 26.48
N GLY A 109 5.93 -26.81 26.51
CA GLY A 109 7.31 -26.40 26.72
C GLY A 109 8.15 -26.41 25.42
N LEU A 110 7.54 -26.49 24.24
CA LEU A 110 8.26 -26.38 22.97
C LEU A 110 8.99 -25.04 22.88
N VAL A 111 10.26 -25.07 22.50
CA VAL A 111 11.04 -23.89 22.10
C VAL A 111 11.03 -23.81 20.58
N PHE A 112 10.39 -22.78 20.02
CA PHE A 112 10.19 -22.68 18.57
C PHE A 112 11.49 -22.59 17.78
N SER A 113 12.52 -21.86 18.31
CA SER A 113 13.82 -21.73 17.65
C SER A 113 14.60 -23.04 17.60
N ASP A 114 14.42 -23.97 18.55
CA ASP A 114 15.14 -25.24 18.57
C ASP A 114 14.62 -26.20 17.48
N VAL A 115 13.31 -26.16 17.25
CA VAL A 115 12.64 -27.09 16.31
C VAL A 115 12.50 -26.51 14.92
N PHE A 116 12.14 -25.23 14.82
CA PHE A 116 11.79 -24.55 13.56
C PHE A 116 12.72 -23.39 13.21
N GLY A 117 13.82 -23.22 13.95
CA GLY A 117 14.83 -22.19 13.71
C GLY A 117 15.94 -22.62 12.75
N ILE A 118 16.95 -21.77 12.64
CA ILE A 118 18.14 -22.02 11.83
C ILE A 118 18.83 -23.30 12.34
N GLY A 119 19.04 -24.26 11.44
CA GLY A 119 19.63 -25.57 11.78
C GLY A 119 18.64 -26.60 12.31
N GLY A 120 17.39 -26.26 12.51
CA GLY A 120 16.33 -27.22 12.84
C GLY A 120 15.97 -28.11 11.64
N PRO A 121 15.30 -29.26 11.90
CA PRO A 121 15.03 -30.29 10.88
C PRO A 121 14.07 -29.81 9.77
N PHE A 122 13.32 -28.74 10.00
CA PHE A 122 12.32 -28.19 9.06
C PHE A 122 12.79 -26.92 8.34
N GLY A 123 14.03 -26.47 8.55
CA GLY A 123 14.53 -25.18 8.10
C GLY A 123 13.99 -24.03 8.96
N ASN A 124 14.35 -22.79 8.59
CA ASN A 124 13.99 -21.60 9.37
C ASN A 124 12.57 -21.13 9.06
N ILE A 125 11.57 -21.79 9.65
CA ILE A 125 10.14 -21.49 9.50
C ILE A 125 9.48 -21.12 10.84
N GLN A 126 10.27 -20.80 11.87
CA GLN A 126 9.78 -20.55 13.21
C GLN A 126 8.76 -19.38 13.28
N TYR A 127 8.95 -18.34 12.48
CA TYR A 127 8.04 -17.20 12.46
C TYR A 127 6.67 -17.59 11.92
N ILE A 128 6.62 -18.20 10.74
CA ILE A 128 5.34 -18.53 10.10
C ILE A 128 4.61 -19.67 10.84
N ILE A 129 5.34 -20.63 11.41
CA ILE A 129 4.73 -21.68 12.24
C ILE A 129 4.10 -21.04 13.48
N ARG A 130 4.81 -20.16 14.19
CA ARG A 130 4.24 -19.48 15.35
C ARG A 130 3.03 -18.62 14.99
N ALA A 131 3.09 -17.89 13.88
CA ALA A 131 1.96 -17.12 13.37
C ALA A 131 0.72 -18.01 13.12
N ARG A 132 0.92 -19.26 12.65
CA ARG A 132 -0.18 -20.22 12.42
C ARG A 132 -0.72 -20.83 13.71
N VAL A 133 0.17 -21.29 14.60
CA VAL A 133 -0.26 -22.10 15.75
C VAL A 133 -0.73 -21.24 16.93
N GLU A 134 -0.20 -20.04 17.11
CA GLU A 134 -0.67 -19.10 18.13
C GLU A 134 -1.56 -18.00 17.53
N GLY A 135 -1.12 -17.35 16.47
CA GLY A 135 -1.88 -16.27 15.85
C GLY A 135 -3.19 -16.76 15.21
N LEU A 136 -3.10 -17.64 14.23
CA LEU A 136 -4.27 -18.12 13.48
C LEU A 136 -5.13 -19.06 14.31
N ARG A 137 -4.54 -20.07 14.92
CA ARG A 137 -5.27 -21.12 15.63
C ARG A 137 -5.96 -20.60 16.90
N ASP A 138 -5.21 -19.85 17.74
CA ASP A 138 -5.70 -19.48 19.06
C ASP A 138 -6.59 -18.22 19.02
N PHE A 139 -6.26 -17.24 18.21
CA PHE A 139 -7.10 -16.04 18.00
C PHE A 139 -8.19 -16.23 16.95
N GLY A 140 -8.07 -17.23 16.08
CA GLY A 140 -9.09 -17.62 15.12
C GLY A 140 -9.32 -16.71 13.90
N PRO A 141 -8.40 -15.83 13.44
CA PRO A 141 -8.62 -14.98 12.26
C PRO A 141 -8.48 -15.81 10.96
N SER A 142 -9.29 -16.85 10.83
CA SER A 142 -9.28 -17.73 9.67
C SER A 142 -10.00 -17.09 8.48
N GLN A 143 -9.42 -17.26 7.30
CA GLN A 143 -10.02 -16.75 6.07
C GLN A 143 -11.18 -17.66 5.62
N SER A 144 -12.29 -17.04 5.19
CA SER A 144 -13.41 -17.79 4.58
C SER A 144 -12.93 -18.55 3.34
N PRO A 145 -13.31 -19.82 3.18
CA PRO A 145 -13.03 -20.60 1.96
C PRO A 145 -13.57 -19.93 0.69
N PHE A 146 -14.73 -19.28 0.78
CA PHE A 146 -15.31 -18.54 -0.34
C PHE A 146 -14.45 -17.30 -0.73
N ASN A 147 -13.95 -16.56 0.26
CA ASN A 147 -13.00 -15.48 0.00
C ASN A 147 -11.70 -16.00 -0.64
N SER A 148 -11.19 -17.15 -0.17
CA SER A 148 -10.02 -17.80 -0.74
C SER A 148 -10.23 -18.16 -2.21
N PHE A 149 -11.40 -18.68 -2.57
CA PHE A 149 -11.79 -18.97 -3.94
C PHE A 149 -11.76 -17.70 -4.82
N LEU A 150 -12.36 -16.60 -4.33
CA LEU A 150 -12.35 -15.32 -5.04
C LEU A 150 -10.93 -14.74 -5.22
N PHE A 151 -10.04 -14.93 -4.24
CA PHE A 151 -8.64 -14.50 -4.35
C PHE A 151 -7.87 -15.35 -5.36
N ILE A 152 -8.11 -16.65 -5.44
CA ILE A 152 -7.51 -17.53 -6.46
C ILE A 152 -7.91 -17.05 -7.85
N GLN A 153 -9.19 -16.79 -8.09
CA GLN A 153 -9.65 -16.21 -9.35
C GLN A 153 -9.02 -14.84 -9.64
N GLY A 154 -8.91 -13.99 -8.61
CA GLY A 154 -8.27 -12.68 -8.75
C GLY A 154 -6.79 -12.76 -9.15
N ILE A 155 -6.05 -13.74 -8.63
CA ILE A 155 -4.64 -13.96 -8.96
C ILE A 155 -4.45 -14.37 -10.43
N GLU A 156 -5.35 -15.16 -11.00
CA GLU A 156 -5.24 -15.63 -12.39
C GLU A 156 -5.16 -14.48 -13.41
N THR A 157 -5.81 -13.35 -13.11
CA THR A 157 -5.82 -12.16 -13.98
C THR A 157 -5.00 -11.00 -13.42
N LEU A 158 -4.28 -11.20 -12.32
CA LEU A 158 -3.61 -10.12 -11.60
C LEU A 158 -2.67 -9.32 -12.49
N SER A 159 -1.80 -9.97 -13.23
CA SER A 159 -0.81 -9.29 -14.08
C SER A 159 -1.46 -8.44 -15.17
N LEU A 160 -2.54 -8.93 -15.77
CA LEU A 160 -3.30 -8.19 -16.79
C LEU A 160 -3.99 -6.96 -16.20
N ARG A 161 -4.64 -7.11 -15.04
CA ARG A 161 -5.30 -6.01 -14.36
C ARG A 161 -4.31 -4.96 -13.87
N VAL A 162 -3.27 -5.39 -13.16
CA VAL A 162 -2.29 -4.46 -12.59
C VAL A 162 -1.57 -3.68 -13.68
N GLN A 163 -1.22 -4.32 -14.81
CA GLN A 163 -0.63 -3.59 -15.95
C GLN A 163 -1.60 -2.52 -16.47
N ARG A 164 -2.87 -2.86 -16.66
CA ARG A 164 -3.87 -1.87 -17.09
C ARG A 164 -4.05 -0.74 -16.09
N HIS A 165 -4.08 -1.05 -14.80
CA HIS A 165 -4.14 -0.05 -13.72
C HIS A 165 -2.98 0.95 -13.79
N VAL A 166 -1.73 0.46 -13.90
CA VAL A 166 -0.55 1.34 -13.87
C VAL A 166 -0.41 2.17 -15.13
N ASP A 167 -0.79 1.61 -16.30
CA ASP A 167 -0.81 2.33 -17.56
C ASP A 167 -1.82 3.47 -17.52
N ASN A 168 -3.05 3.18 -17.07
CA ASN A 168 -4.08 4.19 -16.87
C ASN A 168 -3.66 5.26 -15.85
N ALA A 169 -3.04 4.86 -14.74
CA ALA A 169 -2.61 5.79 -13.70
C ALA A 169 -1.53 6.76 -14.20
N LEU A 170 -0.55 6.26 -14.95
CA LEU A 170 0.51 7.10 -15.52
C LEU A 170 -0.07 8.09 -16.54
N GLU A 171 -0.98 7.62 -17.38
CA GLU A 171 -1.61 8.47 -18.39
C GLU A 171 -2.52 9.52 -17.76
N LEU A 172 -3.32 9.13 -16.77
CA LEU A 172 -4.15 10.05 -16.01
C LEU A 172 -3.30 11.11 -15.27
N ALA A 173 -2.22 10.68 -14.61
CA ALA A 173 -1.33 11.58 -13.89
C ALA A 173 -0.69 12.65 -14.81
N LYS A 174 -0.21 12.24 -15.98
CA LYS A 174 0.37 13.14 -16.99
C LYS A 174 -0.66 14.11 -17.56
N TRP A 175 -1.90 13.67 -17.71
CA TRP A 175 -2.99 14.52 -18.18
C TRP A 175 -3.38 15.54 -17.10
N LEU A 176 -3.56 15.09 -15.86
CA LEU A 176 -3.86 15.97 -14.72
C LEU A 176 -2.78 17.01 -14.45
N GLU A 177 -1.50 16.65 -14.60
CA GLU A 177 -0.36 17.58 -14.39
C GLU A 177 -0.42 18.78 -15.34
N LYS A 178 -1.08 18.63 -16.48
CA LYS A 178 -1.22 19.68 -17.51
C LYS A 178 -2.59 20.39 -17.45
N HIS A 179 -3.49 19.92 -16.63
CA HIS A 179 -4.85 20.44 -16.58
C HIS A 179 -4.91 21.79 -15.87
N SER A 180 -5.60 22.80 -16.48
CA SER A 180 -5.66 24.19 -15.98
C SER A 180 -6.22 24.30 -14.56
N GLN A 181 -7.15 23.42 -14.15
CA GLN A 181 -7.80 23.42 -12.84
C GLN A 181 -7.11 22.54 -11.79
N VAL A 182 -5.97 21.96 -12.12
CA VAL A 182 -5.15 21.16 -11.19
C VAL A 182 -3.98 21.99 -10.70
N ALA A 183 -3.81 22.06 -9.38
CA ALA A 183 -2.69 22.78 -8.78
C ALA A 183 -1.44 21.91 -8.67
N LYS A 184 -1.62 20.62 -8.36
CA LYS A 184 -0.51 19.68 -8.19
C LYS A 184 -0.99 18.25 -8.34
N VAL A 185 -0.10 17.38 -8.84
CA VAL A 185 -0.29 15.92 -8.87
C VAL A 185 0.83 15.26 -8.08
N ASN A 186 0.49 14.31 -7.22
CA ASN A 186 1.46 13.49 -6.51
C ASN A 186 1.33 12.04 -6.99
N TYR A 187 2.32 11.59 -7.76
CA TYR A 187 2.41 10.24 -8.30
C TYR A 187 3.87 9.90 -8.60
N PRO A 188 4.41 8.78 -8.11
CA PRO A 188 5.85 8.48 -8.26
C PRO A 188 6.28 8.20 -9.71
N GLY A 189 5.34 8.00 -10.62
CA GLY A 189 5.62 7.84 -12.05
C GLY A 189 5.86 9.13 -12.82
N LEU A 190 5.57 10.30 -12.26
CA LEU A 190 5.87 11.60 -12.86
C LEU A 190 7.33 11.96 -12.63
N GLU A 191 7.99 12.54 -13.64
CA GLU A 191 9.37 13.02 -13.52
C GLU A 191 9.51 14.19 -12.52
N SER A 192 8.45 14.94 -12.32
CA SER A 192 8.33 16.00 -11.31
C SER A 192 8.29 15.48 -9.86
N SER A 193 8.01 14.19 -9.67
CA SER A 193 7.94 13.60 -8.33
C SER A 193 9.33 13.46 -7.69
N PRO A 194 9.51 13.89 -6.42
CA PRO A 194 10.77 13.70 -5.71
C PRO A 194 11.09 12.20 -5.47
N HIS A 195 10.12 11.31 -5.64
CA HIS A 195 10.28 9.87 -5.49
C HIS A 195 10.52 9.12 -6.80
N HIS A 196 10.50 9.81 -7.96
CA HIS A 196 10.61 9.17 -9.28
C HIS A 196 11.88 8.34 -9.45
N ALA A 197 13.03 8.86 -9.01
CA ALA A 197 14.30 8.15 -9.13
C ALA A 197 14.30 6.82 -8.34
N LEU A 198 13.76 6.81 -7.11
CA LEU A 198 13.63 5.59 -6.31
C LEU A 198 12.56 4.65 -6.87
N ALA A 199 11.47 5.19 -7.39
CA ALA A 199 10.43 4.41 -8.05
C ALA A 199 11.00 3.67 -9.28
N LYS A 200 11.78 4.35 -10.14
CA LYS A 200 12.48 3.72 -11.27
C LYS A 200 13.50 2.67 -10.85
N LYS A 201 14.16 2.86 -9.70
CA LYS A 201 15.15 1.91 -9.19
C LYS A 201 14.51 0.60 -8.74
N TYR A 202 13.37 0.67 -8.03
CA TYR A 202 12.80 -0.47 -7.33
C TYR A 202 11.58 -1.08 -8.00
N LEU A 203 10.70 -0.26 -8.58
CA LEU A 203 9.44 -0.75 -9.13
C LEU A 203 9.64 -1.29 -10.55
N LYS A 204 9.01 -2.42 -10.83
CA LYS A 204 8.93 -3.05 -12.16
C LYS A 204 7.53 -2.88 -12.72
N ASN A 205 7.38 -2.91 -14.03
CA ASN A 205 6.10 -2.91 -14.74
C ASN A 205 5.21 -1.67 -14.54
N GLY A 206 5.68 -0.64 -13.81
CA GLY A 206 4.95 0.61 -13.57
C GLY A 206 5.20 1.19 -12.18
N PHE A 207 4.48 2.25 -11.83
CA PHE A 207 4.76 3.09 -10.66
C PHE A 207 3.64 3.11 -9.62
N GLY A 208 2.81 2.08 -9.59
CA GLY A 208 1.59 2.02 -8.78
C GLY A 208 0.37 2.53 -9.55
N ALA A 209 -0.80 2.38 -8.93
CA ALA A 209 -2.06 2.73 -9.55
C ALA A 209 -2.94 3.64 -8.68
N VAL A 210 -2.33 4.34 -7.74
CA VAL A 210 -2.99 5.33 -6.89
C VAL A 210 -2.20 6.63 -6.97
N LEU A 211 -2.91 7.73 -7.09
CA LEU A 211 -2.36 9.08 -7.11
C LEU A 211 -3.20 10.03 -6.28
N THR A 212 -2.64 11.17 -5.91
CA THR A 212 -3.44 12.31 -5.44
C THR A 212 -3.22 13.50 -6.36
N PHE A 213 -4.25 14.34 -6.44
CA PHE A 213 -4.14 15.64 -7.06
C PHE A 213 -4.91 16.69 -6.25
N GLU A 214 -4.51 17.94 -6.39
CA GLU A 214 -5.10 19.09 -5.74
C GLU A 214 -5.92 19.86 -6.78
N VAL A 215 -7.22 19.96 -6.56
CA VAL A 215 -8.09 20.83 -7.37
C VAL A 215 -7.79 22.27 -6.99
N LYS A 216 -7.73 23.20 -7.95
CA LYS A 216 -7.63 24.63 -7.64
C LYS A 216 -8.88 25.09 -6.87
N GLY A 217 -8.69 26.04 -5.96
CA GLY A 217 -9.71 26.48 -5.05
C GLY A 217 -9.65 25.81 -3.68
N ASP A 218 -10.76 25.64 -3.04
CA ASP A 218 -10.88 25.23 -1.65
C ASP A 218 -11.35 23.76 -1.46
N LYS A 219 -11.66 23.41 -0.21
CA LYS A 219 -12.20 22.10 0.19
C LYS A 219 -13.55 21.81 -0.49
N GLU A 220 -14.38 22.82 -0.72
CA GLU A 220 -15.70 22.65 -1.32
C GLU A 220 -15.58 22.32 -2.82
N ASN A 221 -14.60 22.89 -3.52
CA ASN A 221 -14.36 22.57 -4.93
C ASN A 221 -13.95 21.10 -5.12
N ALA A 222 -13.16 20.55 -4.23
CA ALA A 222 -12.86 19.11 -4.23
C ALA A 222 -14.12 18.26 -4.01
N GLY A 223 -15.01 18.67 -3.10
CA GLY A 223 -16.31 18.04 -2.89
C GLY A 223 -17.23 18.14 -4.11
N ARG A 224 -17.30 19.33 -4.74
CA ARG A 224 -18.07 19.56 -5.97
C ARG A 224 -17.55 18.70 -7.12
N PHE A 225 -16.23 18.56 -7.26
CA PHE A 225 -15.63 17.68 -8.24
C PHE A 225 -16.17 16.25 -8.12
N ILE A 226 -16.07 15.66 -6.92
CA ILE A 226 -16.54 14.28 -6.68
C ILE A 226 -18.04 14.15 -6.98
N ASN A 227 -18.85 15.09 -6.55
CA ASN A 227 -20.32 15.05 -6.69
C ASN A 227 -20.80 15.13 -8.16
N ASN A 228 -19.94 15.56 -9.08
CA ASN A 228 -20.26 15.65 -10.51
C ASN A 228 -19.74 14.46 -11.34
N LEU A 229 -18.99 13.53 -10.72
CA LEU A 229 -18.56 12.29 -11.37
C LEU A 229 -19.73 11.32 -11.55
N LYS A 230 -19.68 10.54 -12.63
CA LYS A 230 -20.71 9.53 -12.97
C LYS A 230 -20.13 8.14 -13.13
N LEU A 231 -18.96 8.01 -13.72
CA LEU A 231 -18.25 6.75 -13.92
C LEU A 231 -17.44 6.39 -12.67
N VAL A 232 -16.67 7.36 -12.16
CA VAL A 232 -15.77 7.17 -11.03
C VAL A 232 -16.55 7.13 -9.73
N SER A 233 -16.37 6.08 -8.96
CA SER A 233 -17.15 5.87 -7.73
C SER A 233 -16.53 6.56 -6.52
N HIS A 234 -17.35 7.27 -5.74
CA HIS A 234 -16.93 7.84 -4.46
C HIS A 234 -16.88 6.73 -3.39
N LEU A 235 -15.72 6.10 -3.22
CA LEU A 235 -15.53 4.97 -2.31
C LEU A 235 -14.07 4.90 -1.84
N ALA A 236 -13.89 4.66 -0.54
CA ALA A 236 -12.56 4.49 0.08
C ALA A 236 -12.05 3.04 -0.09
N ASN A 237 -11.45 2.74 -1.23
CA ASN A 237 -10.71 1.50 -1.48
C ASN A 237 -9.53 1.75 -2.44
N VAL A 238 -8.72 0.73 -2.70
CA VAL A 238 -7.64 0.72 -3.69
C VAL A 238 -7.51 -0.67 -4.31
N GLY A 239 -7.00 -0.76 -5.53
CA GLY A 239 -6.79 -2.03 -6.22
C GLY A 239 -8.06 -2.70 -6.74
N ASP A 240 -9.18 -1.97 -6.78
CA ASP A 240 -10.43 -2.41 -7.40
C ASP A 240 -10.36 -2.20 -8.92
N ALA A 241 -11.02 -3.08 -9.68
CA ALA A 241 -11.16 -2.94 -11.12
C ALA A 241 -11.83 -1.62 -11.53
N LYS A 242 -12.65 -1.03 -10.65
CA LYS A 242 -13.26 0.27 -10.84
C LYS A 242 -12.36 1.40 -10.38
N THR A 243 -12.41 2.52 -11.06
CA THR A 243 -11.78 3.76 -10.60
C THR A 243 -12.56 4.33 -9.42
N LEU A 244 -11.84 4.58 -8.33
CA LEU A 244 -12.40 5.06 -7.07
C LEU A 244 -11.74 6.38 -6.68
N ILE A 245 -12.52 7.28 -6.08
CA ILE A 245 -12.04 8.59 -5.63
C ILE A 245 -12.55 8.90 -4.23
N ILE A 246 -11.71 9.56 -3.44
CA ILE A 246 -12.10 10.15 -2.16
C ILE A 246 -11.45 11.52 -1.98
N GLN A 247 -12.06 12.33 -1.12
CA GLN A 247 -11.43 13.50 -0.50
C GLN A 247 -10.96 13.09 0.90
N PRO A 248 -9.66 12.83 1.13
CA PRO A 248 -9.18 12.29 2.41
C PRO A 248 -9.55 13.17 3.61
N SER A 249 -9.48 14.50 3.47
CA SER A 249 -9.79 15.47 4.52
C SER A 249 -11.26 15.41 4.99
N ALA A 250 -12.18 14.97 4.12
CA ALA A 250 -13.61 14.86 4.42
C ALA A 250 -14.07 13.43 4.72
N THR A 251 -13.19 12.43 4.56
CA THR A 251 -13.54 11.01 4.70
C THR A 251 -12.60 10.28 5.65
N THR A 252 -11.51 9.72 5.15
CA THR A 252 -10.60 8.85 5.92
C THR A 252 -9.83 9.56 7.04
N HIS A 253 -9.72 10.88 7.00
CA HIS A 253 -9.00 11.71 7.98
C HIS A 253 -9.90 12.75 8.64
N GLN A 254 -11.21 12.65 8.49
CA GLN A 254 -12.18 13.64 9.00
C GLN A 254 -12.17 13.80 10.53
N GLN A 255 -11.65 12.81 11.26
CA GLN A 255 -11.54 12.86 12.72
C GLN A 255 -10.29 13.61 13.23
N LEU A 256 -9.37 13.93 12.33
CA LEU A 256 -8.19 14.72 12.64
C LEU A 256 -8.50 16.21 12.55
N SER A 257 -7.86 17.03 13.40
CA SER A 257 -7.87 18.48 13.23
C SER A 257 -7.18 18.90 11.93
N ASP A 258 -7.43 20.13 11.47
CA ASP A 258 -6.79 20.65 10.26
C ASP A 258 -5.25 20.64 10.37
N GLU A 259 -4.70 20.94 11.54
CA GLU A 259 -3.26 20.87 11.81
C GLU A 259 -2.71 19.43 11.72
N GLU A 260 -3.43 18.47 12.29
CA GLU A 260 -3.07 17.06 12.22
C GLU A 260 -3.18 16.51 10.80
N GLN A 261 -4.21 16.92 10.03
CA GLN A 261 -4.35 16.56 8.62
C GLN A 261 -3.17 17.10 7.80
N LEU A 262 -2.79 18.36 7.96
CA LEU A 262 -1.63 18.95 7.31
C LEU A 262 -0.32 18.25 7.68
N SER A 263 -0.15 17.92 8.96
CA SER A 263 1.00 17.14 9.45
C SER A 263 1.07 15.74 8.85
N ALA A 264 -0.08 15.12 8.59
CA ALA A 264 -0.21 13.84 7.89
C ALA A 264 -0.05 13.94 6.37
N GLY A 265 0.12 15.17 5.81
CA GLY A 265 0.23 15.41 4.37
C GLY A 265 -1.10 15.38 3.63
N VAL A 266 -2.20 15.60 4.34
CA VAL A 266 -3.56 15.65 3.77
C VAL A 266 -3.99 17.11 3.65
N LEU A 267 -4.20 17.57 2.41
CA LEU A 267 -4.66 18.94 2.13
C LEU A 267 -6.19 18.98 1.96
N PRO A 268 -6.82 20.12 2.28
CA PRO A 268 -8.28 20.25 2.20
C PRO A 268 -8.86 19.98 0.81
N ASN A 269 -8.20 20.46 -0.23
CA ASN A 269 -8.58 20.35 -1.64
C ASN A 269 -7.98 19.14 -2.36
N GLN A 270 -7.36 18.21 -1.62
CA GLN A 270 -6.70 17.03 -2.20
C GLN A 270 -7.71 15.91 -2.43
N LEU A 271 -7.62 15.30 -3.60
CA LEU A 271 -8.35 14.11 -4.01
C LEU A 271 -7.40 12.93 -4.19
N ARG A 272 -7.78 11.74 -3.68
CA ARG A 272 -7.06 10.49 -3.92
C ARG A 272 -7.84 9.62 -4.90
N VAL A 273 -7.18 9.23 -5.98
CA VAL A 273 -7.74 8.35 -7.02
C VAL A 273 -7.02 7.01 -6.99
N ALA A 274 -7.77 5.93 -6.83
CA ALA A 274 -7.32 4.58 -7.14
C ALA A 274 -7.83 4.26 -8.55
N VAL A 275 -6.92 4.24 -9.50
CA VAL A 275 -7.25 4.16 -10.93
C VAL A 275 -7.60 2.72 -11.31
N GLY A 276 -8.75 2.53 -11.93
CA GLY A 276 -9.28 1.23 -12.37
C GLY A 276 -8.80 0.82 -13.76
N ILE A 277 -9.51 -0.15 -14.33
CA ILE A 277 -9.17 -0.76 -15.63
C ILE A 277 -10.11 -0.30 -16.77
N GLU A 278 -10.99 0.64 -16.51
CA GLU A 278 -11.87 1.26 -17.54
C GLU A 278 -11.02 1.87 -18.66
N HIS A 279 -11.63 2.23 -19.76
CA HIS A 279 -10.92 2.94 -20.82
C HIS A 279 -10.46 4.31 -20.29
N ILE A 280 -9.20 4.65 -20.51
CA ILE A 280 -8.62 5.87 -19.93
C ILE A 280 -9.34 7.15 -20.41
N ASP A 281 -9.81 7.16 -21.65
CA ASP A 281 -10.52 8.31 -22.19
C ASP A 281 -11.90 8.49 -21.52
N ASP A 282 -12.55 7.40 -21.09
CA ASP A 282 -13.82 7.49 -20.33
C ASP A 282 -13.58 8.07 -18.94
N ILE A 283 -12.48 7.69 -18.27
CA ILE A 283 -12.08 8.28 -16.98
C ILE A 283 -11.80 9.77 -17.14
N LYS A 284 -11.03 10.16 -18.17
CA LYS A 284 -10.72 11.57 -18.44
C LYS A 284 -11.98 12.36 -18.79
N ALA A 285 -12.88 11.80 -19.60
CA ALA A 285 -14.14 12.45 -19.97
C ALA A 285 -15.04 12.71 -18.75
N ASP A 286 -15.09 11.76 -17.81
CA ASP A 286 -15.84 11.95 -16.55
C ASP A 286 -15.22 13.08 -15.69
N PHE A 287 -13.89 13.14 -15.63
CA PHE A 287 -13.16 14.21 -14.93
C PHE A 287 -13.38 15.57 -15.60
N GLU A 288 -13.34 15.65 -16.94
CA GLU A 288 -13.60 16.90 -17.66
C GLU A 288 -14.99 17.46 -17.36
N VAL A 289 -16.02 16.61 -17.31
CA VAL A 289 -17.37 17.04 -16.91
C VAL A 289 -17.38 17.61 -15.50
N ALA A 290 -16.66 16.98 -14.57
CA ALA A 290 -16.56 17.46 -13.18
C ALA A 290 -15.81 18.80 -13.09
N PHE A 291 -14.71 18.96 -13.81
CA PHE A 291 -13.95 20.22 -13.89
C PHE A 291 -14.77 21.35 -14.52
N ALA A 292 -15.48 21.07 -15.61
CA ALA A 292 -16.35 22.07 -16.25
C ALA A 292 -17.42 22.60 -15.29
N LYS A 293 -17.98 21.73 -14.42
CA LYS A 293 -18.96 22.16 -13.42
C LYS A 293 -18.40 23.05 -12.32
N ILE A 294 -17.12 22.89 -11.98
CA ILE A 294 -16.44 23.83 -11.06
C ILE A 294 -16.22 25.17 -11.75
N ALA A 295 -15.74 25.16 -13.00
CA ALA A 295 -15.49 26.39 -13.76
C ALA A 295 -16.76 27.21 -14.04
N GLU A 296 -17.92 26.56 -14.21
CA GLU A 296 -19.21 27.25 -14.32
C GLU A 296 -19.55 28.09 -13.08
N LEU A 297 -19.12 27.63 -11.90
CA LEU A 297 -19.39 28.28 -10.61
C LEU A 297 -18.31 29.30 -10.21
N GLU A 298 -17.09 29.09 -10.66
CA GLU A 298 -15.92 29.93 -10.38
C GLU A 298 -15.12 30.17 -11.68
N PRO A 299 -15.58 31.08 -12.55
CA PRO A 299 -14.98 31.34 -13.86
C PRO A 299 -13.50 31.74 -13.80
N GLU A 300 -13.05 32.30 -12.69
CA GLU A 300 -11.66 32.69 -12.46
C GLU A 300 -10.69 31.51 -12.26
N LEU A 301 -11.21 30.30 -12.07
CA LEU A 301 -10.44 29.04 -11.96
C LEU A 301 -10.35 28.26 -13.29
N ALA A 302 -11.01 28.72 -14.35
CA ALA A 302 -11.13 28.05 -15.64
C ALA A 302 -9.82 27.99 -16.45
#